data_911c2a2bf8c618ae1ed33f1dc76ce389
#
_entry.id   911c2a2bf8c618ae1ed33f1dc76ce389
#
_cell.length_a   1.000
_cell.length_b   1.000
_cell.length_c   1.000
_cell.angle_alpha   90.00
_cell.angle_beta   90.00
_cell.angle_gamma   90.00
#
_symmetry.space_group_name_H-M   'P 1'
#
loop_
_entity.id
_entity.type
_entity.pdbx_description
1 polymer ?
#
loop_
_entity_poly.entity_id
_entity_poly.type
_entity_poly.pdbx_seq_one_letter_code
_entity_poly.pdbx_strand_id
1 'polypeptide(L)'
;MAPSGTAAGVFSKAVQCYKSGSFDSTIAIIRDFLKTWGKDPAAEYLVPLIMEALTRKGEFTSVNRLFDLYEKKYPSSTFMPRVYYLHGCALARERTFSGACESFSKALTEGVSDDLDSLIMKNVETICANESDAAALHAMGIATGNHPRIREIALYFEIRKFLASGETERAKTCFEEFRKEYPGSRFQIRAEDFTPPAPQKNRCAIGLLAPLSGDDADAGKRVSQGFRLAIDKYNSRHPFRIDVIPCDTRGSLSETVRKTSQLLDRDRVPVIVGPMLSPTATVAAGMLIGRDAVMLTPTATDDGIAELSPTVFQMNITLGVLARKLARYALNNLNIREFATVAPHNAYGISMAAIFKDEVMKNGGSVFDEEFIEEGGNDFTAQFVNLRRKLLLRRLDEAAKAAGGAGYSPVTAVTPADSAKWFDSTVSIGGIFMPADADDVVMLAPQVFFNRIKGQLLGSSGWHSAKTIADGKQYVQNAIISTPFEPDSTWKKWPDFRKEYLGRYHEEPDRVAALGFDAGTIVAAAIEYAAAGGGAGLPSRIAESIATVQKFEGASGIITFDRNNRTNTEAIILKITPNGFVRVQ
;
A
#
# COMPACT_ATOMS: atom_id res chain seq x y z
N MET A 1 -41.34 36.75 3.86
CA MET A 1 -41.68 37.14 5.25
C MET A 1 -40.44 37.04 6.11
N ALA A 2 -40.21 37.98 7.05
CA ALA A 2 -39.06 37.85 7.96
C ALA A 2 -39.27 36.65 8.91
N PRO A 3 -38.19 35.90 9.25
CA PRO A 3 -38.28 34.80 10.20
C PRO A 3 -38.75 35.28 11.59
N SER A 4 -39.47 34.43 12.33
CA SER A 4 -39.85 34.72 13.73
C SER A 4 -38.60 34.89 14.61
N GLY A 5 -38.66 35.66 15.69
CA GLY A 5 -37.52 35.87 16.60
C GLY A 5 -36.94 34.56 17.15
N THR A 6 -37.76 33.52 17.30
CA THR A 6 -37.33 32.15 17.68
C THR A 6 -36.52 31.48 16.56
N ALA A 7 -36.94 31.66 15.29
CA ALA A 7 -36.23 31.07 14.14
C ALA A 7 -34.85 31.70 13.92
N ALA A 8 -34.71 33.02 14.13
CA ALA A 8 -33.41 33.71 14.03
C ALA A 8 -32.41 33.20 15.08
N GLY A 9 -32.88 32.95 16.31
CA GLY A 9 -32.06 32.34 17.38
C GLY A 9 -31.59 30.93 17.05
N VAL A 10 -32.49 30.10 16.52
CA VAL A 10 -32.15 28.71 16.08
C VAL A 10 -31.16 28.73 14.93
N PHE A 11 -31.35 29.59 13.93
CA PHE A 11 -30.44 29.74 12.82
C PHE A 11 -29.03 30.14 13.28
N SER A 12 -28.92 31.18 14.14
CA SER A 12 -27.64 31.62 14.68
C SER A 12 -26.93 30.50 15.44
N LYS A 13 -27.63 29.75 16.27
CA LYS A 13 -27.08 28.62 17.03
C LYS A 13 -26.66 27.47 16.11
N ALA A 14 -27.47 27.13 15.12
CA ALA A 14 -27.15 26.09 14.14
C ALA A 14 -25.92 26.44 13.32
N VAL A 15 -25.80 27.70 12.84
CA VAL A 15 -24.61 28.19 12.11
C VAL A 15 -23.36 28.16 12.99
N GLN A 16 -23.47 28.53 14.27
CA GLN A 16 -22.35 28.47 15.20
C GLN A 16 -21.87 27.03 15.40
N CYS A 17 -22.77 26.08 15.62
CA CYS A 17 -22.44 24.66 15.72
C CYS A 17 -21.82 24.14 14.43
N TYR A 18 -22.33 24.52 13.26
CA TYR A 18 -21.77 24.14 11.99
C TYR A 18 -20.33 24.65 11.82
N LYS A 19 -20.09 25.94 12.10
CA LYS A 19 -18.75 26.56 12.01
C LYS A 19 -17.73 25.95 12.97
N SER A 20 -18.17 25.46 14.13
CA SER A 20 -17.32 24.74 15.10
C SER A 20 -17.10 23.27 14.75
N GLY A 21 -17.64 22.77 13.62
CA GLY A 21 -17.55 21.37 13.22
C GLY A 21 -18.48 20.39 13.97
N SER A 22 -19.38 20.94 14.82
CA SER A 22 -20.34 20.14 15.61
C SER A 22 -21.57 19.77 14.78
N PHE A 23 -21.39 18.94 13.73
CA PHE A 23 -22.43 18.61 12.77
C PHE A 23 -23.64 17.89 13.41
N ASP A 24 -23.43 17.01 14.39
CA ASP A 24 -24.51 16.35 15.11
C ASP A 24 -25.42 17.35 15.83
N SER A 25 -24.83 18.32 16.50
CA SER A 25 -25.55 19.39 17.17
C SER A 25 -26.32 20.24 16.16
N THR A 26 -25.71 20.59 15.04
CA THR A 26 -26.36 21.31 13.94
C THR A 26 -27.59 20.56 13.44
N ILE A 27 -27.46 19.27 13.17
CA ILE A 27 -28.53 18.40 12.68
C ILE A 27 -29.66 18.30 13.72
N ALA A 28 -29.32 18.08 15.01
CA ALA A 28 -30.29 17.95 16.07
C ALA A 28 -31.12 19.23 16.26
N ILE A 29 -30.46 20.40 16.32
CA ILE A 29 -31.11 21.70 16.48
C ILE A 29 -32.08 21.97 15.33
N ILE A 30 -31.67 21.73 14.08
CA ILE A 30 -32.53 22.00 12.92
C ILE A 30 -33.67 20.98 12.82
N ARG A 31 -33.42 19.69 13.10
CA ARG A 31 -34.47 18.66 13.11
C ARG A 31 -35.58 18.98 14.15
N ASP A 32 -35.19 19.42 15.34
CA ASP A 32 -36.12 19.78 16.38
C ASP A 32 -36.96 21.01 15.99
N PHE A 33 -36.32 22.02 15.41
CA PHE A 33 -37.01 23.17 14.85
C PHE A 33 -38.02 22.76 13.76
N LEU A 34 -37.60 21.95 12.80
CA LEU A 34 -38.45 21.52 11.67
C LEU A 34 -39.67 20.68 12.13
N LYS A 35 -39.55 19.90 13.22
CA LYS A 35 -40.68 19.18 13.82
C LYS A 35 -41.74 20.12 14.36
N THR A 36 -41.31 21.15 15.06
CA THR A 36 -42.21 22.06 15.78
C THR A 36 -42.68 23.21 14.88
N TRP A 37 -41.81 23.74 14.04
CA TRP A 37 -41.99 24.96 13.26
C TRP A 37 -41.76 24.74 11.74
N GLY A 38 -42.04 23.57 11.22
CA GLY A 38 -41.76 23.23 9.81
C GLY A 38 -42.55 24.06 8.77
N LYS A 39 -43.55 24.85 9.20
CA LYS A 39 -44.26 25.81 8.36
C LYS A 39 -43.68 27.24 8.43
N ASP A 40 -42.70 27.48 9.32
CA ASP A 40 -42.03 28.78 9.44
C ASP A 40 -41.23 29.08 8.18
N PRO A 41 -41.23 30.30 7.64
CA PRO A 41 -40.39 30.69 6.50
C PRO A 41 -38.88 30.40 6.69
N ALA A 42 -38.41 30.37 7.94
CA ALA A 42 -37.03 30.03 8.25
C ALA A 42 -36.61 28.58 7.86
N ALA A 43 -37.58 27.68 7.67
CA ALA A 43 -37.33 26.34 7.19
C ALA A 43 -36.63 26.35 5.81
N GLU A 44 -36.94 27.33 4.96
CA GLU A 44 -36.26 27.54 3.66
C GLU A 44 -34.77 27.77 3.80
N TYR A 45 -34.31 28.43 4.86
CA TYR A 45 -32.89 28.74 5.12
C TYR A 45 -32.18 27.64 5.90
N LEU A 46 -32.91 26.91 6.73
CA LEU A 46 -32.36 25.87 7.61
C LEU A 46 -32.16 24.53 6.90
N VAL A 47 -32.98 24.19 5.90
CA VAL A 47 -32.87 22.92 5.19
C VAL A 47 -31.56 22.83 4.40
N PRO A 48 -31.09 23.83 3.65
CA PRO A 48 -29.77 23.77 3.01
C PRO A 48 -28.62 23.57 4.02
N LEU A 49 -28.70 24.18 5.20
CA LEU A 49 -27.69 24.06 6.25
C LEU A 49 -27.64 22.64 6.86
N ILE A 50 -28.82 22.03 7.12
CA ILE A 50 -28.81 20.62 7.57
C ILE A 50 -28.36 19.67 6.49
N MET A 51 -28.69 19.89 5.21
CA MET A 51 -28.19 19.08 4.10
C MET A 51 -26.66 19.16 4.01
N GLU A 52 -26.07 20.32 4.23
CA GLU A 52 -24.64 20.50 4.25
C GLU A 52 -23.97 19.74 5.43
N ALA A 53 -24.54 19.82 6.63
CA ALA A 53 -24.07 19.07 7.79
C ALA A 53 -24.17 17.55 7.58
N LEU A 54 -25.25 17.07 6.99
CA LEU A 54 -25.45 15.66 6.63
C LEU A 54 -24.44 15.19 5.57
N THR A 55 -24.17 16.03 4.58
CA THR A 55 -23.15 15.74 3.55
C THR A 55 -21.77 15.58 4.18
N ARG A 56 -21.41 16.46 5.14
CA ARG A 56 -20.14 16.36 5.89
C ARG A 56 -20.05 15.08 6.73
N LYS A 57 -21.17 14.58 7.22
CA LYS A 57 -21.25 13.31 7.97
C LYS A 57 -21.33 12.06 7.09
N GLY A 58 -21.56 12.20 5.79
CA GLY A 58 -21.74 11.08 4.89
C GLY A 58 -23.15 10.45 4.92
N GLU A 59 -24.15 11.15 5.48
CA GLU A 59 -25.56 10.70 5.54
C GLU A 59 -26.30 11.03 4.22
N PHE A 60 -25.85 10.50 3.09
CA PHE A 60 -26.29 10.88 1.74
C PHE A 60 -27.76 10.56 1.46
N THR A 61 -28.26 9.42 1.91
CA THR A 61 -29.69 9.07 1.79
C THR A 61 -30.61 10.09 2.48
N SER A 62 -30.15 10.68 3.59
CA SER A 62 -30.89 11.76 4.27
C SER A 62 -30.87 13.05 3.46
N VAL A 63 -29.76 13.35 2.78
CA VAL A 63 -29.65 14.50 1.87
C VAL A 63 -30.63 14.36 0.71
N ASN A 64 -30.70 13.20 0.07
CA ASN A 64 -31.60 12.94 -1.06
C ASN A 64 -33.09 13.12 -0.67
N ARG A 65 -33.47 12.57 0.48
CA ARG A 65 -34.85 12.78 1.00
C ARG A 65 -35.20 14.26 1.29
N LEU A 66 -34.25 15.00 1.82
CA LEU A 66 -34.45 16.43 2.09
C LEU A 66 -34.49 17.22 0.78
N PHE A 67 -33.73 16.82 -0.22
CA PHE A 67 -33.77 17.39 -1.55
C PHE A 67 -35.18 17.29 -2.15
N ASP A 68 -35.77 16.08 -2.22
CA ASP A 68 -37.10 15.85 -2.78
C ASP A 68 -38.16 16.71 -2.10
N LEU A 69 -38.09 16.83 -0.78
CA LEU A 69 -39.02 17.66 0.00
C LEU A 69 -38.79 19.16 -0.24
N TYR A 70 -37.55 19.59 -0.38
CA TYR A 70 -37.22 20.99 -0.58
C TYR A 70 -37.56 21.47 -1.98
N GLU A 71 -37.20 20.73 -3.03
CA GLU A 71 -37.52 21.05 -4.41
C GLU A 71 -39.02 21.19 -4.62
N LYS A 72 -39.83 20.26 -4.04
CA LYS A 72 -41.29 20.33 -4.11
C LYS A 72 -41.89 21.53 -3.36
N LYS A 73 -41.29 21.92 -2.22
CA LYS A 73 -41.86 22.94 -1.34
C LYS A 73 -41.38 24.35 -1.68
N TYR A 74 -40.15 24.49 -2.15
CA TYR A 74 -39.47 25.77 -2.40
C TYR A 74 -38.83 25.83 -3.80
N PRO A 75 -39.59 25.59 -4.90
CA PRO A 75 -39.01 25.46 -6.25
C PRO A 75 -38.35 26.76 -6.76
N SER A 76 -38.75 27.93 -6.20
CA SER A 76 -38.21 29.23 -6.57
C SER A 76 -37.26 29.81 -5.51
N SER A 77 -36.72 28.97 -4.63
CA SER A 77 -35.82 29.42 -3.58
C SER A 77 -34.49 29.89 -4.15
N THR A 78 -33.97 31.00 -3.64
CA THR A 78 -32.61 31.48 -3.98
C THR A 78 -31.51 30.53 -3.52
N PHE A 79 -31.80 29.52 -2.72
CA PHE A 79 -30.86 28.46 -2.29
C PHE A 79 -30.91 27.24 -3.18
N MET A 80 -31.79 27.16 -4.20
CA MET A 80 -31.88 26.00 -5.08
C MET A 80 -30.53 25.63 -5.72
N PRO A 81 -29.70 26.55 -6.22
CA PRO A 81 -28.38 26.19 -6.74
C PRO A 81 -27.50 25.44 -5.73
N ARG A 82 -27.51 25.89 -4.46
CA ARG A 82 -26.79 25.22 -3.38
C ARG A 82 -27.36 23.84 -3.05
N VAL A 83 -28.69 23.73 -3.07
CA VAL A 83 -29.41 22.47 -2.80
C VAL A 83 -29.15 21.45 -3.90
N TYR A 84 -29.18 21.85 -5.17
CA TYR A 84 -28.78 21.01 -6.30
C TYR A 84 -27.33 20.56 -6.19
N TYR A 85 -26.40 21.44 -5.79
CA TYR A 85 -25.02 21.07 -5.55
C TYR A 85 -24.87 19.98 -4.48
N LEU A 86 -25.54 20.14 -3.33
CA LEU A 86 -25.48 19.16 -2.24
C LEU A 86 -26.11 17.82 -2.63
N HIS A 87 -27.20 17.83 -3.38
CA HIS A 87 -27.81 16.64 -3.96
C HIS A 87 -26.87 15.95 -4.93
N GLY A 88 -26.26 16.70 -5.86
CA GLY A 88 -25.24 16.16 -6.78
C GLY A 88 -24.06 15.53 -6.05
N CYS A 89 -23.59 16.14 -4.96
CA CYS A 89 -22.54 15.56 -4.12
C CYS A 89 -22.99 14.23 -3.46
N ALA A 90 -24.22 14.14 -2.99
CA ALA A 90 -24.75 12.91 -2.40
C ALA A 90 -24.86 11.79 -3.43
N LEU A 91 -25.43 12.07 -4.61
CA LEU A 91 -25.53 11.12 -5.71
C LEU A 91 -24.16 10.64 -6.20
N ALA A 92 -23.18 11.54 -6.28
CA ALA A 92 -21.81 11.17 -6.65
C ALA A 92 -21.17 10.18 -5.68
N ARG A 93 -21.44 10.34 -4.39
CA ARG A 93 -20.95 9.40 -3.35
C ARG A 93 -21.68 8.05 -3.40
N GLU A 94 -22.93 8.03 -3.80
CA GLU A 94 -23.72 6.82 -4.06
C GLU A 94 -23.44 6.21 -5.44
N ARG A 95 -22.47 6.74 -6.19
CA ARG A 95 -22.06 6.32 -7.54
C ARG A 95 -23.14 6.46 -8.61
N THR A 96 -24.15 7.27 -8.38
CA THR A 96 -25.19 7.62 -9.37
C THR A 96 -24.71 8.83 -10.17
N PHE A 97 -23.68 8.65 -10.98
CA PHE A 97 -22.92 9.73 -11.62
C PHE A 97 -23.73 10.55 -12.61
N SER A 98 -24.61 9.90 -13.41
CA SER A 98 -25.49 10.60 -14.33
C SER A 98 -26.43 11.57 -13.62
N GLY A 99 -27.08 11.11 -12.54
CA GLY A 99 -27.94 11.96 -11.71
C GLY A 99 -27.17 13.06 -10.98
N ALA A 100 -25.92 12.78 -10.56
CA ALA A 100 -25.06 13.80 -9.98
C ALA A 100 -24.76 14.93 -10.97
N CYS A 101 -24.38 14.59 -12.21
CA CYS A 101 -24.11 15.55 -13.28
C CYS A 101 -25.38 16.35 -13.66
N GLU A 102 -26.56 15.71 -13.67
CA GLU A 102 -27.83 16.40 -13.89
C GLU A 102 -28.11 17.44 -12.80
N SER A 103 -27.91 17.09 -11.54
CA SER A 103 -28.09 18.01 -10.40
C SER A 103 -27.10 19.17 -10.46
N PHE A 104 -25.84 18.90 -10.82
CA PHE A 104 -24.84 19.96 -11.02
C PHE A 104 -25.19 20.87 -12.20
N SER A 105 -25.76 20.31 -13.29
CA SER A 105 -26.24 21.09 -14.42
C SER A 105 -27.36 22.06 -14.02
N LYS A 106 -28.34 21.57 -13.26
CA LYS A 106 -29.43 22.41 -12.73
C LYS A 106 -28.87 23.54 -11.85
N ALA A 107 -27.91 23.23 -10.98
CA ALA A 107 -27.28 24.25 -10.15
C ALA A 107 -26.64 25.37 -10.98
N LEU A 108 -25.87 25.00 -12.01
CA LEU A 108 -25.21 25.95 -12.91
C LEU A 108 -26.20 26.80 -13.74
N THR A 109 -27.33 26.20 -14.13
CA THR A 109 -28.37 26.88 -14.94
C THR A 109 -29.12 27.92 -14.12
N GLU A 110 -29.37 27.65 -12.84
CA GLU A 110 -30.03 28.58 -11.91
C GLU A 110 -29.12 29.77 -11.51
N GLY A 111 -27.83 29.70 -11.82
CA GLY A 111 -26.83 30.70 -11.48
C GLY A 111 -26.21 30.47 -10.11
N VAL A 112 -24.90 30.43 -10.09
CA VAL A 112 -24.08 30.14 -8.90
C VAL A 112 -23.03 31.23 -8.66
N SER A 113 -22.52 31.34 -7.42
CA SER A 113 -21.33 32.14 -7.16
C SER A 113 -20.08 31.46 -7.75
N ASP A 114 -19.03 32.25 -8.01
CA ASP A 114 -17.76 31.75 -8.58
C ASP A 114 -17.14 30.61 -7.74
N ASP A 115 -17.28 30.67 -6.41
CA ASP A 115 -16.80 29.63 -5.50
C ASP A 115 -17.59 28.32 -5.69
N LEU A 116 -18.90 28.42 -5.80
CA LEU A 116 -19.76 27.24 -5.98
C LEU A 116 -19.60 26.66 -7.40
N ASP A 117 -19.46 27.52 -8.40
CA ASP A 117 -19.12 27.13 -9.76
C ASP A 117 -17.83 26.29 -9.81
N SER A 118 -16.78 26.79 -9.19
CA SER A 118 -15.48 26.12 -9.12
C SER A 118 -15.58 24.76 -8.44
N LEU A 119 -16.36 24.64 -7.36
CA LEU A 119 -16.61 23.37 -6.66
C LEU A 119 -17.36 22.38 -7.53
N ILE A 120 -18.41 22.82 -8.24
CA ILE A 120 -19.19 21.98 -9.15
C ILE A 120 -18.27 21.44 -10.25
N MET A 121 -17.52 22.31 -10.93
CA MET A 121 -16.65 21.90 -12.03
C MET A 121 -15.59 20.89 -11.58
N LYS A 122 -14.99 21.09 -10.40
CA LYS A 122 -14.04 20.15 -9.81
C LYS A 122 -14.67 18.76 -9.52
N ASN A 123 -15.91 18.74 -9.01
CA ASN A 123 -16.63 17.48 -8.79
C ASN A 123 -16.92 16.76 -10.10
N VAL A 124 -17.38 17.46 -11.13
CA VAL A 124 -17.64 16.90 -12.46
C VAL A 124 -16.36 16.32 -13.08
N GLU A 125 -15.25 17.06 -13.04
CA GLU A 125 -13.95 16.53 -13.51
C GLU A 125 -13.54 15.27 -12.75
N THR A 126 -13.72 15.25 -11.43
CA THR A 126 -13.40 14.09 -10.60
C THR A 126 -14.26 12.88 -10.96
N ILE A 127 -15.55 13.08 -11.17
CA ILE A 127 -16.47 12.01 -11.58
C ILE A 127 -16.06 11.45 -12.95
N CYS A 128 -15.90 12.32 -13.96
CA CYS A 128 -15.54 11.90 -15.31
C CYS A 128 -14.16 11.25 -15.38
N ALA A 129 -13.19 11.72 -14.59
CA ALA A 129 -11.86 11.11 -14.54
C ALA A 129 -11.87 9.69 -13.95
N ASN A 130 -12.76 9.44 -12.98
CA ASN A 130 -12.88 8.14 -12.30
C ASN A 130 -13.88 7.19 -12.96
N GLU A 131 -14.68 7.64 -13.93
CA GLU A 131 -15.56 6.77 -14.68
C GLU A 131 -14.74 5.91 -15.66
N SER A 132 -14.97 4.61 -15.66
CA SER A 132 -14.22 3.66 -16.47
C SER A 132 -14.86 3.38 -17.83
N ASP A 133 -16.16 3.64 -17.96
CA ASP A 133 -16.93 3.33 -19.17
C ASP A 133 -17.16 4.58 -20.02
N ALA A 134 -16.75 4.52 -21.30
CA ALA A 134 -16.98 5.58 -22.27
C ALA A 134 -18.47 5.81 -22.55
N ALA A 135 -19.31 4.75 -22.54
CA ALA A 135 -20.74 4.88 -22.74
C ALA A 135 -21.42 5.60 -21.54
N ALA A 136 -20.93 5.38 -20.33
CA ALA A 136 -21.39 6.11 -19.15
C ALA A 136 -21.01 7.60 -19.22
N LEU A 137 -19.81 7.93 -19.69
CA LEU A 137 -19.37 9.31 -19.93
C LEU A 137 -20.24 10.01 -20.97
N HIS A 138 -20.54 9.32 -22.07
CA HIS A 138 -21.46 9.81 -23.10
C HIS A 138 -22.84 10.09 -22.51
N ALA A 139 -23.40 9.15 -21.76
CA ALA A 139 -24.69 9.30 -21.09
C ALA A 139 -24.69 10.49 -20.10
N MET A 140 -23.61 10.70 -19.34
CA MET A 140 -23.47 11.87 -18.48
C MET A 140 -23.51 13.18 -19.27
N GLY A 141 -22.82 13.25 -20.40
CA GLY A 141 -22.83 14.43 -21.27
C GLY A 141 -24.22 14.75 -21.84
N ILE A 142 -25.03 13.74 -22.15
CA ILE A 142 -26.40 13.89 -22.64
C ILE A 142 -27.37 14.24 -21.50
N ALA A 143 -27.28 13.56 -20.36
CA ALA A 143 -28.17 13.71 -19.22
C ALA A 143 -28.11 15.10 -18.56
N THR A 144 -27.02 15.83 -18.79
CA THR A 144 -26.84 17.18 -18.22
C THR A 144 -27.70 18.27 -18.85
N GLY A 145 -28.67 17.89 -19.68
CA GLY A 145 -29.63 18.84 -20.21
C GLY A 145 -29.01 19.96 -21.03
N ASN A 146 -27.95 19.68 -21.75
CA ASN A 146 -27.20 20.62 -22.60
C ASN A 146 -26.39 21.68 -21.83
N HIS A 147 -26.04 21.48 -20.56
CA HIS A 147 -25.09 22.40 -19.91
C HIS A 147 -23.70 22.27 -20.56
N PRO A 148 -23.22 23.25 -21.34
CA PRO A 148 -22.12 23.07 -22.27
C PRO A 148 -20.80 22.71 -21.58
N ARG A 149 -20.56 23.25 -20.39
CA ARG A 149 -19.31 23.01 -19.65
C ARG A 149 -19.20 21.57 -19.07
N ILE A 150 -20.31 20.97 -18.68
CA ILE A 150 -20.32 19.57 -18.18
C ILE A 150 -20.16 18.63 -19.38
N ARG A 151 -20.86 18.90 -20.48
CA ARG A 151 -20.72 18.13 -21.71
C ARG A 151 -19.29 18.20 -22.26
N GLU A 152 -18.66 19.37 -22.22
CA GLU A 152 -17.26 19.55 -22.60
C GLU A 152 -16.33 18.60 -21.83
N ILE A 153 -16.48 18.53 -20.51
CA ILE A 153 -15.66 17.66 -19.66
C ILE A 153 -15.95 16.19 -19.95
N ALA A 154 -17.22 15.80 -20.00
CA ALA A 154 -17.62 14.43 -20.26
C ALA A 154 -17.07 13.93 -21.61
N LEU A 155 -17.22 14.72 -22.67
CA LEU A 155 -16.74 14.41 -24.01
C LEU A 155 -15.20 14.34 -24.06
N TYR A 156 -14.49 15.23 -23.36
CA TYR A 156 -13.04 15.15 -23.23
C TYR A 156 -12.59 13.82 -22.60
N PHE A 157 -13.21 13.40 -21.50
CA PHE A 157 -12.86 12.13 -20.84
C PHE A 157 -13.31 10.92 -21.66
N GLU A 158 -14.42 10.98 -22.39
CA GLU A 158 -14.86 9.95 -23.33
C GLU A 158 -13.80 9.71 -24.42
N ILE A 159 -13.30 10.77 -25.05
CA ILE A 159 -12.20 10.68 -26.03
C ILE A 159 -10.97 10.04 -25.40
N ARG A 160 -10.60 10.46 -24.18
CA ARG A 160 -9.46 9.89 -23.44
C ARG A 160 -9.64 8.39 -23.17
N LYS A 161 -10.86 7.95 -22.91
CA LYS A 161 -11.16 6.50 -22.70
C LYS A 161 -11.05 5.72 -24.00
N PHE A 162 -11.62 6.20 -25.11
CA PHE A 162 -11.45 5.55 -26.40
C PHE A 162 -9.99 5.48 -26.84
N LEU A 163 -9.20 6.53 -26.59
CA LEU A 163 -7.75 6.49 -26.85
C LEU A 163 -7.05 5.44 -25.99
N ALA A 164 -7.42 5.33 -24.71
CA ALA A 164 -6.84 4.36 -23.80
C ALA A 164 -7.20 2.91 -24.14
N SER A 165 -8.44 2.66 -24.65
CA SER A 165 -8.88 1.34 -25.13
C SER A 165 -8.40 0.97 -26.53
N GLY A 166 -7.71 1.90 -27.23
CA GLY A 166 -7.25 1.67 -28.61
C GLY A 166 -8.33 1.86 -29.67
N GLU A 167 -9.52 2.33 -29.30
CA GLU A 167 -10.65 2.59 -30.21
C GLU A 167 -10.46 3.93 -30.95
N THR A 168 -9.37 4.02 -31.71
CA THR A 168 -8.88 5.27 -32.32
C THR A 168 -9.88 5.95 -33.23
N GLU A 169 -10.68 5.19 -33.99
CA GLU A 169 -11.69 5.77 -34.92
C GLU A 169 -12.86 6.40 -34.15
N ARG A 170 -13.31 5.77 -33.05
CA ARG A 170 -14.31 6.37 -32.16
C ARG A 170 -13.79 7.63 -31.49
N ALA A 171 -12.57 7.56 -31.01
CA ALA A 171 -11.90 8.72 -30.42
C ALA A 171 -11.80 9.90 -31.39
N LYS A 172 -11.49 9.64 -32.69
CA LYS A 172 -11.46 10.68 -33.74
C LYS A 172 -12.83 11.31 -33.98
N THR A 173 -13.88 10.48 -34.08
CA THR A 173 -15.25 10.96 -34.28
C THR A 173 -15.67 11.90 -33.13
N CYS A 174 -15.48 11.47 -31.88
CA CYS A 174 -15.76 12.30 -30.70
C CYS A 174 -14.87 13.56 -30.64
N PHE A 175 -13.63 13.47 -31.11
CA PHE A 175 -12.73 14.64 -31.15
C PHE A 175 -13.14 15.67 -32.16
N GLU A 176 -13.64 15.29 -33.33
CA GLU A 176 -14.16 16.23 -34.32
C GLU A 176 -15.40 16.97 -33.80
N GLU A 177 -16.30 16.24 -33.09
CA GLU A 177 -17.41 16.84 -32.36
C GLU A 177 -16.92 17.84 -31.32
N PHE A 178 -15.97 17.43 -30.48
CA PHE A 178 -15.37 18.26 -29.42
C PHE A 178 -14.76 19.55 -29.99
N ARG A 179 -13.95 19.46 -31.04
CA ARG A 179 -13.36 20.62 -31.71
C ARG A 179 -14.38 21.60 -32.28
N LYS A 180 -15.48 21.05 -32.85
CA LYS A 180 -16.54 21.84 -33.42
C LYS A 180 -17.36 22.57 -32.35
N GLU A 181 -17.68 21.89 -31.26
CA GLU A 181 -18.51 22.43 -30.18
C GLU A 181 -17.71 23.33 -29.21
N TYR A 182 -16.46 22.99 -28.97
CA TYR A 182 -15.61 23.67 -27.95
C TYR A 182 -14.26 24.15 -28.51
N PRO A 183 -14.24 25.04 -29.53
CA PRO A 183 -12.99 25.47 -30.17
C PRO A 183 -12.03 26.23 -29.24
N GLY A 184 -12.55 26.79 -28.14
CA GLY A 184 -11.78 27.51 -27.11
C GLY A 184 -11.54 26.69 -25.82
N SER A 185 -11.72 25.38 -25.86
CA SER A 185 -11.58 24.53 -24.68
C SER A 185 -10.18 24.63 -24.06
N ARG A 186 -10.15 24.62 -22.73
CA ARG A 186 -8.90 24.45 -21.97
C ARG A 186 -8.34 23.04 -22.05
N PHE A 187 -9.16 22.05 -22.40
CA PHE A 187 -8.75 20.66 -22.55
C PHE A 187 -8.12 20.48 -23.91
N GLN A 188 -6.81 20.23 -23.93
CA GLN A 188 -6.09 20.04 -25.18
C GLN A 188 -5.94 18.55 -25.48
N ILE A 189 -6.46 18.15 -26.64
CA ILE A 189 -6.22 16.85 -27.25
C ILE A 189 -5.42 17.13 -28.53
N ARG A 190 -4.24 16.53 -28.66
CA ARG A 190 -3.34 16.76 -29.78
C ARG A 190 -3.56 15.70 -30.84
N ALA A 191 -3.29 16.06 -32.10
CA ALA A 191 -3.32 15.10 -33.21
C ALA A 191 -2.39 13.89 -32.95
N GLU A 192 -1.30 14.10 -32.22
CA GLU A 192 -0.35 13.07 -31.79
C GLU A 192 -0.99 12.02 -30.87
N ASP A 193 -2.02 12.39 -30.09
CA ASP A 193 -2.73 11.48 -29.18
C ASP A 193 -3.52 10.39 -29.93
N PHE A 194 -3.86 10.64 -31.21
CA PHE A 194 -4.56 9.69 -32.09
C PHE A 194 -3.64 8.81 -32.92
N THR A 195 -2.38 9.16 -32.97
CA THR A 195 -1.37 8.32 -33.58
C THR A 195 -0.82 7.46 -32.45
N PRO A 196 -1.13 6.15 -32.39
CA PRO A 196 -0.36 5.29 -31.53
C PRO A 196 1.10 5.53 -31.91
N PRO A 197 2.02 5.72 -30.96
CA PRO A 197 3.44 5.79 -31.30
C PRO A 197 3.68 4.57 -32.18
N ALA A 198 4.07 4.82 -33.45
CA ALA A 198 4.29 3.73 -34.40
C ALA A 198 5.13 2.71 -33.68
N PRO A 199 4.74 1.43 -33.58
CA PRO A 199 5.55 0.45 -32.91
C PRO A 199 6.88 0.52 -33.60
N GLN A 200 7.85 1.16 -32.92
CA GLN A 200 9.21 1.20 -33.44
C GLN A 200 9.64 -0.26 -33.44
N LYS A 201 9.72 -0.85 -34.62
CA LYS A 201 9.82 -2.31 -34.87
C LYS A 201 10.85 -3.03 -33.99
N ASN A 202 11.70 -2.29 -33.27
CA ASN A 202 12.77 -2.83 -32.42
C ASN A 202 13.01 -2.01 -31.14
N ARG A 203 11.99 -1.38 -30.55
CA ARG A 203 12.13 -0.61 -29.30
C ARG A 203 10.92 -0.77 -28.39
N CYS A 204 11.16 -0.74 -27.09
CA CYS A 204 10.14 -0.72 -26.04
C CYS A 204 10.52 0.31 -24.97
N ALA A 205 9.60 1.18 -24.58
CA ALA A 205 9.80 2.09 -23.45
C ALA A 205 9.26 1.46 -22.17
N ILE A 206 10.00 1.60 -21.07
CA ILE A 206 9.60 1.14 -19.74
C ILE A 206 9.71 2.28 -18.72
N GLY A 207 8.78 2.33 -17.78
CA GLY A 207 8.80 3.30 -16.69
C GLY A 207 9.68 2.84 -15.53
N LEU A 208 10.48 3.75 -14.97
CA LEU A 208 11.23 3.52 -13.73
C LEU A 208 10.75 4.50 -12.67
N LEU A 209 9.99 4.00 -11.69
CA LEU A 209 9.51 4.78 -10.54
C LEU A 209 10.47 4.62 -9.36
N ALA A 210 11.17 5.67 -9.00
CA ALA A 210 12.09 5.67 -7.86
C ALA A 210 12.09 7.05 -7.17
N PRO A 211 12.38 7.14 -5.86
CA PRO A 211 12.62 8.42 -5.20
C PRO A 211 14.01 8.92 -5.61
N LEU A 212 14.06 9.78 -6.64
CA LEU A 212 15.34 10.32 -7.14
C LEU A 212 15.73 11.62 -6.42
N SER A 213 14.83 12.16 -5.60
CA SER A 213 15.04 13.29 -4.70
C SER A 213 14.27 13.07 -3.38
N GLY A 214 14.58 13.84 -2.33
CA GLY A 214 14.03 13.67 -0.98
C GLY A 214 14.86 12.74 -0.11
N ASP A 215 14.29 12.28 1.01
CA ASP A 215 15.01 11.53 2.05
C ASP A 215 15.53 10.16 1.58
N ASP A 216 14.82 9.51 0.66
CA ASP A 216 15.18 8.20 0.10
C ASP A 216 15.99 8.29 -1.21
N ALA A 217 16.50 9.46 -1.58
CA ALA A 217 17.16 9.71 -2.86
C ALA A 217 18.37 8.80 -3.10
N ASP A 218 19.15 8.51 -2.08
CA ASP A 218 20.33 7.66 -2.19
C ASP A 218 19.95 6.22 -2.55
N ALA A 219 18.92 5.67 -1.92
CA ALA A 219 18.41 4.34 -2.23
C ALA A 219 17.79 4.32 -3.65
N GLY A 220 17.03 5.36 -4.02
CA GLY A 220 16.48 5.55 -5.35
C GLY A 220 17.54 5.62 -6.45
N LYS A 221 18.64 6.35 -6.19
CA LYS A 221 19.81 6.41 -7.08
C LYS A 221 20.40 5.02 -7.29
N ARG A 222 20.64 4.26 -6.21
CA ARG A 222 21.27 2.92 -6.30
C ARG A 222 20.44 1.92 -7.09
N VAL A 223 19.12 1.83 -6.84
CA VAL A 223 18.22 1.00 -7.67
C VAL A 223 18.28 1.42 -9.13
N SER A 224 18.19 2.72 -9.38
CA SER A 224 18.20 3.25 -10.76
C SER A 224 19.52 2.95 -11.47
N GLN A 225 20.65 3.04 -10.80
CA GLN A 225 21.97 2.72 -11.32
C GLN A 225 22.07 1.22 -11.67
N GLY A 226 21.68 0.33 -10.73
CA GLY A 226 21.64 -1.10 -10.98
C GLY A 226 20.76 -1.46 -12.16
N PHE A 227 19.53 -0.93 -12.18
CA PHE A 227 18.58 -1.14 -13.26
C PHE A 227 19.13 -0.70 -14.62
N ARG A 228 19.66 0.53 -14.71
CA ARG A 228 20.26 1.05 -15.93
C ARG A 228 21.45 0.23 -16.40
N LEU A 229 22.30 -0.25 -15.48
CA LEU A 229 23.41 -1.12 -15.81
C LEU A 229 22.94 -2.39 -16.54
N ALA A 230 21.87 -3.03 -16.06
CA ALA A 230 21.29 -4.21 -16.71
C ALA A 230 20.71 -3.89 -18.09
N ILE A 231 19.93 -2.81 -18.21
CA ILE A 231 19.32 -2.42 -19.48
C ILE A 231 20.36 -2.01 -20.51
N ASP A 232 21.40 -1.27 -20.13
CA ASP A 232 22.47 -0.89 -21.04
C ASP A 232 23.29 -2.11 -21.49
N LYS A 233 23.52 -3.07 -20.59
CA LYS A 233 24.14 -4.35 -20.90
C LYS A 233 23.32 -5.16 -21.91
N TYR A 234 21.99 -5.20 -21.71
CA TYR A 234 21.06 -5.80 -22.68
C TYR A 234 21.15 -5.08 -24.03
N ASN A 235 21.00 -3.76 -24.03
CA ASN A 235 21.02 -2.93 -25.22
C ASN A 235 22.33 -3.02 -26.01
N SER A 236 23.46 -3.31 -25.36
CA SER A 236 24.76 -3.49 -26.04
C SER A 236 24.87 -4.79 -26.80
N ARG A 237 24.03 -5.80 -26.50
CA ARG A 237 24.13 -7.17 -27.03
C ARG A 237 22.99 -7.54 -27.97
N HIS A 238 21.86 -6.79 -27.94
CA HIS A 238 20.66 -7.13 -28.68
C HIS A 238 20.24 -5.98 -29.62
N PRO A 239 19.71 -6.30 -30.81
CA PRO A 239 19.22 -5.30 -31.74
C PRO A 239 17.93 -4.62 -31.27
N PHE A 240 17.14 -5.30 -30.44
CA PHE A 240 15.96 -4.72 -29.78
C PHE A 240 16.41 -3.81 -28.66
N ARG A 241 15.88 -2.59 -28.63
CA ARG A 241 16.27 -1.56 -27.65
C ARG A 241 15.20 -1.35 -26.59
N ILE A 242 15.62 -1.19 -25.35
CA ILE A 242 14.77 -0.82 -24.21
C ILE A 242 15.14 0.58 -23.77
N ASP A 243 14.18 1.49 -23.83
CA ASP A 243 14.31 2.87 -23.38
C ASP A 243 13.75 3.01 -21.97
N VAL A 244 14.46 3.68 -21.07
CA VAL A 244 14.02 3.88 -19.68
C VAL A 244 13.51 5.29 -19.48
N ILE A 245 12.26 5.43 -19.05
CA ILE A 245 11.64 6.71 -18.66
C ILE A 245 11.74 6.83 -17.12
N PRO A 246 12.69 7.61 -16.61
CA PRO A 246 12.81 7.81 -15.17
C PRO A 246 11.73 8.75 -14.64
N CYS A 247 11.09 8.37 -13.55
CA CYS A 247 10.07 9.15 -12.88
C CYS A 247 10.40 9.26 -11.39
N ASP A 248 10.64 10.48 -10.94
CA ASP A 248 10.92 10.79 -9.54
C ASP A 248 9.62 10.79 -8.73
N THR A 249 9.53 9.88 -7.77
CA THR A 249 8.39 9.77 -6.83
C THR A 249 8.58 10.61 -5.58
N ARG A 250 9.80 11.07 -5.28
CA ARG A 250 10.17 11.78 -4.04
C ARG A 250 9.77 11.05 -2.75
N GLY A 251 9.54 9.74 -2.79
CA GLY A 251 8.94 8.97 -1.68
C GLY A 251 7.47 9.33 -1.39
N SER A 252 6.86 10.20 -2.20
CA SER A 252 5.52 10.76 -1.99
C SER A 252 4.44 9.94 -2.67
N LEU A 253 3.33 9.67 -1.95
CA LEU A 253 2.16 8.97 -2.51
C LEU A 253 1.53 9.76 -3.67
N SER A 254 1.37 11.07 -3.52
CA SER A 254 0.75 11.92 -4.55
C SER A 254 1.61 12.02 -5.81
N GLU A 255 2.93 12.14 -5.68
CA GLU A 255 3.84 12.10 -6.82
C GLU A 255 3.81 10.73 -7.51
N THR A 256 3.75 9.64 -6.72
CA THR A 256 3.62 8.29 -7.27
C THR A 256 2.35 8.14 -8.11
N VAL A 257 1.20 8.60 -7.62
CA VAL A 257 -0.05 8.62 -8.39
C VAL A 257 0.13 9.37 -9.71
N ARG A 258 0.67 10.59 -9.65
CA ARG A 258 0.85 11.45 -10.83
C ARG A 258 1.79 10.82 -11.87
N LYS A 259 2.92 10.26 -11.41
CA LYS A 259 3.91 9.63 -12.29
C LYS A 259 3.44 8.29 -12.85
N THR A 260 2.73 7.49 -12.06
CA THR A 260 2.12 6.25 -12.54
C THR A 260 1.07 6.55 -13.62
N SER A 261 0.19 7.53 -13.39
CA SER A 261 -0.78 7.98 -14.40
C SER A 261 -0.09 8.48 -15.68
N GLN A 262 0.99 9.27 -15.53
CA GLN A 262 1.78 9.71 -16.67
C GLN A 262 2.31 8.52 -17.51
N LEU A 263 2.91 7.51 -16.86
CA LEU A 263 3.46 6.33 -17.53
C LEU A 263 2.37 5.49 -18.21
N LEU A 264 1.22 5.32 -17.56
CA LEU A 264 0.11 4.50 -18.07
C LEU A 264 -0.69 5.21 -19.17
N ASP A 265 -1.04 6.48 -18.95
CA ASP A 265 -2.00 7.20 -19.80
C ASP A 265 -1.32 7.94 -20.97
N ARG A 266 -0.18 8.60 -20.69
CA ARG A 266 0.55 9.40 -21.69
C ARG A 266 1.62 8.59 -22.41
N ASP A 267 2.51 7.97 -21.62
CA ASP A 267 3.70 7.29 -22.16
C ASP A 267 3.38 5.85 -22.58
N ARG A 268 2.25 5.28 -22.10
CA ARG A 268 1.70 3.95 -22.43
C ARG A 268 2.74 2.84 -22.36
N VAL A 269 3.51 2.86 -21.29
CA VAL A 269 4.56 1.86 -21.10
C VAL A 269 3.95 0.49 -20.76
N PRO A 270 4.42 -0.61 -21.35
CA PRO A 270 3.93 -1.95 -21.03
C PRO A 270 4.43 -2.45 -19.66
N VAL A 271 5.51 -1.84 -19.14
CA VAL A 271 6.12 -2.24 -17.87
C VAL A 271 6.52 -1.00 -17.05
N ILE A 272 6.25 -1.09 -15.76
CA ILE A 272 6.73 -0.16 -14.74
C ILE A 272 7.62 -0.95 -13.77
N VAL A 273 8.84 -0.49 -13.55
CA VAL A 273 9.75 -0.99 -12.52
C VAL A 273 9.77 -0.02 -11.33
N GLY A 274 9.58 -0.54 -10.14
CA GLY A 274 9.27 0.26 -8.96
C GLY A 274 7.76 0.37 -8.73
N PRO A 275 7.31 1.23 -7.79
CA PRO A 275 8.13 2.01 -6.85
C PRO A 275 8.90 1.16 -5.83
N MET A 276 9.77 1.83 -5.07
CA MET A 276 10.69 1.16 -4.14
C MET A 276 10.11 0.92 -2.75
N LEU A 277 9.40 1.92 -2.22
CA LEU A 277 8.83 1.90 -0.87
C LEU A 277 7.47 1.23 -0.88
N SER A 278 7.16 0.42 0.14
CA SER A 278 5.91 -0.33 0.21
C SER A 278 4.65 0.53 0.09
N PRO A 279 4.53 1.70 0.77
CA PRO A 279 3.35 2.55 0.61
C PRO A 279 3.17 3.08 -0.82
N THR A 280 4.25 3.50 -1.48
CA THR A 280 4.19 3.97 -2.87
C THR A 280 3.93 2.82 -3.85
N ALA A 281 4.50 1.63 -3.60
CA ALA A 281 4.26 0.43 -4.40
C ALA A 281 2.79 -0.03 -4.30
N THR A 282 2.19 0.03 -3.12
CA THR A 282 0.76 -0.27 -2.90
C THR A 282 -0.13 0.65 -3.73
N VAL A 283 0.15 1.96 -3.71
CA VAL A 283 -0.62 2.94 -4.49
C VAL A 283 -0.48 2.70 -5.99
N ALA A 284 0.74 2.48 -6.48
CA ALA A 284 0.98 2.20 -7.89
C ALA A 284 0.33 0.89 -8.34
N ALA A 285 0.41 -0.18 -7.52
CA ALA A 285 -0.24 -1.46 -7.78
C ALA A 285 -1.76 -1.33 -7.90
N GLY A 286 -2.39 -0.54 -7.01
CA GLY A 286 -3.82 -0.24 -7.08
C GLY A 286 -4.22 0.47 -8.39
N MET A 287 -3.33 1.31 -8.94
CA MET A 287 -3.58 1.99 -10.22
C MET A 287 -3.46 1.07 -11.44
N LEU A 288 -2.85 -0.10 -11.30
CA LEU A 288 -2.76 -1.09 -12.38
C LEU A 288 -4.01 -2.00 -12.47
N ILE A 289 -4.94 -1.92 -11.53
CA ILE A 289 -6.18 -2.71 -11.58
C ILE A 289 -6.95 -2.35 -12.86
N GLY A 290 -7.18 -3.36 -13.71
CA GLY A 290 -7.88 -3.19 -14.99
C GLY A 290 -7.08 -2.46 -16.06
N ARG A 291 -5.76 -2.30 -15.90
CA ARG A 291 -4.87 -1.68 -16.88
C ARG A 291 -4.00 -2.71 -17.59
N ASP A 292 -3.69 -2.45 -18.86
CA ASP A 292 -2.82 -3.30 -19.68
C ASP A 292 -1.35 -2.86 -19.50
N ALA A 293 -0.81 -3.14 -18.30
CA ALA A 293 0.59 -2.90 -17.94
C ALA A 293 1.04 -3.86 -16.83
N VAL A 294 2.33 -4.07 -16.74
CA VAL A 294 2.97 -4.90 -15.71
C VAL A 294 3.74 -4.03 -14.74
N MET A 295 3.74 -4.37 -13.46
CA MET A 295 4.59 -3.74 -12.47
C MET A 295 5.49 -4.76 -11.78
N LEU A 296 6.78 -4.46 -11.71
CA LEU A 296 7.75 -5.20 -10.92
C LEU A 296 8.34 -4.26 -9.86
N THR A 297 7.96 -4.45 -8.58
CA THR A 297 8.60 -3.70 -7.49
C THR A 297 9.83 -4.45 -6.98
N PRO A 298 11.04 -3.83 -7.07
CA PRO A 298 12.28 -4.52 -6.72
C PRO A 298 12.55 -4.58 -5.21
N THR A 299 12.06 -3.62 -4.41
CA THR A 299 12.51 -3.44 -3.03
C THR A 299 11.40 -3.44 -1.99
N ALA A 300 10.13 -3.29 -2.38
CA ALA A 300 9.00 -3.28 -1.45
C ALA A 300 8.91 -4.60 -0.66
N THR A 301 8.65 -4.51 0.65
CA THR A 301 8.70 -5.64 1.59
C THR A 301 7.37 -5.99 2.26
N ASP A 302 6.35 -5.13 2.15
CA ASP A 302 5.04 -5.41 2.74
C ASP A 302 4.34 -6.53 1.97
N ASP A 303 3.64 -7.39 2.69
CA ASP A 303 2.85 -8.46 2.08
C ASP A 303 1.62 -7.92 1.33
N GLY A 304 1.17 -8.66 0.32
CA GLY A 304 -0.10 -8.41 -0.37
C GLY A 304 -0.06 -7.37 -1.50
N ILE A 305 1.05 -6.66 -1.72
CA ILE A 305 1.13 -5.65 -2.81
C ILE A 305 0.90 -6.31 -4.18
N ALA A 306 1.52 -7.46 -4.43
CA ALA A 306 1.34 -8.18 -5.69
C ALA A 306 -0.06 -8.81 -5.84
N GLU A 307 -0.81 -8.95 -4.76
CA GLU A 307 -2.18 -9.48 -4.78
C GLU A 307 -3.21 -8.46 -5.31
N LEU A 308 -2.87 -7.16 -5.29
CA LEU A 308 -3.76 -6.09 -5.74
C LEU A 308 -4.08 -6.16 -7.24
N SER A 309 -3.16 -6.68 -8.07
CA SER A 309 -3.41 -6.87 -9.49
C SER A 309 -2.65 -8.09 -10.03
N PRO A 310 -3.22 -8.85 -10.98
CA PRO A 310 -2.58 -10.05 -11.55
C PRO A 310 -1.30 -9.74 -12.36
N THR A 311 -1.02 -8.49 -12.65
CA THR A 311 0.16 -8.04 -13.40
C THR A 311 1.23 -7.39 -12.51
N VAL A 312 1.07 -7.46 -11.18
CA VAL A 312 2.03 -6.93 -10.21
C VAL A 312 2.88 -8.05 -9.62
N PHE A 313 4.19 -7.81 -9.56
CA PHE A 313 5.20 -8.74 -9.01
C PHE A 313 6.04 -8.05 -7.94
N GLN A 314 6.29 -8.75 -6.82
CA GLN A 314 7.22 -8.32 -5.77
C GLN A 314 8.49 -9.16 -5.82
N MET A 315 9.60 -8.52 -6.19
CA MET A 315 10.87 -9.22 -6.36
C MET A 315 11.62 -9.38 -5.04
N ASN A 316 11.51 -8.43 -4.12
CA ASN A 316 12.12 -8.56 -2.81
C ASN A 316 11.37 -9.59 -1.95
N ILE A 317 12.10 -10.17 -1.01
CA ILE A 317 11.50 -11.05 -0.01
C ILE A 317 10.65 -10.20 0.94
N THR A 318 9.39 -10.58 1.12
CA THR A 318 8.49 -9.87 2.05
C THR A 318 8.75 -10.29 3.50
N LEU A 319 8.31 -9.45 4.43
CA LEU A 319 8.39 -9.74 5.87
C LEU A 319 7.66 -11.06 6.19
N GLY A 320 6.51 -11.29 5.55
CA GLY A 320 5.75 -12.50 5.76
C GLY A 320 6.45 -13.75 5.24
N VAL A 321 7.17 -13.67 4.14
CA VAL A 321 7.99 -14.81 3.64
C VAL A 321 9.09 -15.14 4.65
N LEU A 322 9.76 -14.13 5.20
CA LEU A 322 10.80 -14.34 6.22
C LEU A 322 10.24 -14.98 7.49
N ALA A 323 9.17 -14.41 8.05
CA ALA A 323 8.55 -14.91 9.29
C ALA A 323 8.00 -16.33 9.13
N ARG A 324 7.26 -16.60 8.03
CA ARG A 324 6.71 -17.93 7.74
C ARG A 324 7.80 -18.98 7.52
N LYS A 325 8.86 -18.63 6.79
CA LYS A 325 9.97 -19.58 6.58
C LYS A 325 10.68 -19.94 7.87
N LEU A 326 10.93 -18.94 8.73
CA LEU A 326 11.55 -19.16 10.04
C LEU A 326 10.67 -20.03 10.95
N ALA A 327 9.36 -19.76 11.01
CA ALA A 327 8.42 -20.55 11.78
C ALA A 327 8.41 -22.02 11.33
N ARG A 328 8.31 -22.26 10.00
CA ARG A 328 8.37 -23.62 9.43
C ARG A 328 9.69 -24.33 9.74
N TYR A 329 10.80 -23.61 9.64
CA TYR A 329 12.11 -24.17 9.96
C TYR A 329 12.19 -24.57 11.45
N ALA A 330 11.74 -23.70 12.34
CA ALA A 330 11.73 -23.98 13.78
C ALA A 330 10.83 -25.19 14.12
N LEU A 331 9.65 -25.28 13.50
CA LEU A 331 8.71 -26.39 13.71
C LEU A 331 9.24 -27.72 13.15
N ASN A 332 9.77 -27.74 11.93
CA ASN A 332 10.04 -28.96 11.18
C ASN A 332 11.49 -29.44 11.31
N ASN A 333 12.45 -28.52 11.40
CA ASN A 333 13.87 -28.87 11.46
C ASN A 333 14.42 -28.86 12.89
N LEU A 334 13.91 -27.97 13.77
CA LEU A 334 14.31 -27.92 15.17
C LEU A 334 13.34 -28.64 16.10
N ASN A 335 12.19 -29.11 15.58
CA ASN A 335 11.12 -29.78 16.34
C ASN A 335 10.59 -28.95 17.52
N ILE A 336 10.59 -27.62 17.39
CA ILE A 336 10.06 -26.70 18.40
C ILE A 336 8.56 -26.54 18.17
N ARG A 337 7.76 -26.68 19.23
CA ARG A 337 6.29 -26.58 19.15
C ARG A 337 5.73 -25.40 19.95
N GLU A 338 6.49 -24.86 20.85
CA GLU A 338 6.06 -23.78 21.73
C GLU A 338 7.04 -22.62 21.68
N PHE A 339 6.52 -21.40 21.54
CA PHE A 339 7.30 -20.19 21.34
C PHE A 339 6.86 -19.07 22.28
N ALA A 340 7.76 -18.14 22.51
CA ALA A 340 7.44 -16.78 22.95
C ALA A 340 7.89 -15.79 21.89
N THR A 341 7.26 -14.61 21.84
CA THR A 341 7.71 -13.50 20.98
C THR A 341 8.06 -12.29 21.84
N VAL A 342 9.16 -11.62 21.51
CA VAL A 342 9.55 -10.32 22.09
C VAL A 342 9.84 -9.39 20.92
N ALA A 343 8.94 -8.46 20.64
CA ALA A 343 8.95 -7.67 19.41
C ALA A 343 8.92 -6.16 19.70
N PRO A 344 9.55 -5.31 18.87
CA PRO A 344 9.35 -3.86 18.94
C PRO A 344 7.87 -3.50 18.73
N HIS A 345 7.39 -2.54 19.51
CA HIS A 345 6.02 -2.04 19.42
C HIS A 345 5.88 -1.01 18.29
N ASN A 346 6.28 -1.42 17.10
CA ASN A 346 6.13 -0.67 15.86
C ASN A 346 5.52 -1.56 14.77
N ALA A 347 5.19 -0.99 13.60
CA ALA A 347 4.54 -1.71 12.51
C ALA A 347 5.32 -2.97 12.06
N TYR A 348 6.65 -2.90 12.04
CA TYR A 348 7.52 -4.01 11.68
C TYR A 348 7.44 -5.16 12.69
N GLY A 349 7.70 -4.87 13.99
CA GLY A 349 7.71 -5.88 15.04
C GLY A 349 6.36 -6.55 15.22
N ILE A 350 5.28 -5.76 15.26
CA ILE A 350 3.91 -6.25 15.38
C ILE A 350 3.55 -7.17 14.19
N SER A 351 3.84 -6.75 12.96
CA SER A 351 3.56 -7.55 11.76
C SER A 351 4.33 -8.86 11.75
N MET A 352 5.64 -8.82 12.02
CA MET A 352 6.49 -10.00 12.04
C MET A 352 6.05 -11.01 13.12
N ALA A 353 5.75 -10.54 14.33
CA ALA A 353 5.27 -11.39 15.43
C ALA A 353 3.92 -12.03 15.09
N ALA A 354 2.98 -11.25 14.55
CA ALA A 354 1.66 -11.75 14.16
C ALA A 354 1.74 -12.82 13.06
N ILE A 355 2.54 -12.59 12.01
CA ILE A 355 2.71 -13.55 10.91
C ILE A 355 3.42 -14.82 11.39
N PHE A 356 4.45 -14.69 12.23
CA PHE A 356 5.14 -15.82 12.82
C PHE A 356 4.18 -16.67 13.67
N LYS A 357 3.41 -16.05 14.55
CA LYS A 357 2.39 -16.70 15.38
C LYS A 357 1.35 -17.43 14.54
N ASP A 358 0.80 -16.77 13.53
CA ASP A 358 -0.21 -17.34 12.64
C ASP A 358 0.34 -18.61 11.94
N GLU A 359 1.57 -18.56 11.43
CA GLU A 359 2.22 -19.69 10.79
C GLU A 359 2.50 -20.84 11.76
N VAL A 360 2.95 -20.51 12.98
CA VAL A 360 3.15 -21.50 14.07
C VAL A 360 1.85 -22.21 14.38
N MET A 361 0.76 -21.46 14.59
CA MET A 361 -0.56 -22.02 14.93
C MET A 361 -1.13 -22.88 13.80
N LYS A 362 -1.02 -22.44 12.55
CA LYS A 362 -1.45 -23.20 11.36
C LYS A 362 -0.74 -24.55 11.24
N ASN A 363 0.48 -24.67 11.74
CA ASN A 363 1.29 -25.89 11.66
C ASN A 363 1.34 -26.67 13.00
N GLY A 364 0.37 -26.45 13.88
CA GLY A 364 0.19 -27.22 15.11
C GLY A 364 1.18 -26.91 16.24
N GLY A 365 1.78 -25.72 16.21
CA GLY A 365 2.52 -25.16 17.34
C GLY A 365 1.68 -24.17 18.15
N SER A 366 2.27 -23.55 19.15
CA SER A 366 1.64 -22.54 20.01
C SER A 366 2.60 -21.39 20.33
N VAL A 367 2.05 -20.19 20.56
CA VAL A 367 2.77 -19.06 21.15
C VAL A 367 2.25 -18.87 22.57
N PHE A 368 3.13 -19.17 23.52
CA PHE A 368 2.83 -19.12 24.95
C PHE A 368 2.68 -17.69 25.47
N ASP A 369 3.55 -16.78 24.98
CA ASP A 369 3.58 -15.41 25.44
C ASP A 369 4.05 -14.45 24.35
N GLU A 370 3.52 -13.23 24.41
CA GLU A 370 3.85 -12.15 23.48
C GLU A 370 4.17 -10.90 24.31
N GLU A 371 5.42 -10.45 24.25
CA GLU A 371 5.89 -9.24 24.91
C GLU A 371 6.31 -8.21 23.86
N PHE A 372 6.04 -6.94 24.15
CA PHE A 372 6.44 -5.84 23.29
C PHE A 372 7.43 -4.93 23.99
N ILE A 373 8.39 -4.41 23.24
CA ILE A 373 9.39 -3.44 23.70
C ILE A 373 9.17 -2.10 23.02
N GLU A 374 9.46 -1.02 23.71
CA GLU A 374 9.45 0.33 23.13
C GLU A 374 10.66 0.51 22.21
N GLU A 375 10.42 1.08 21.03
CA GLU A 375 11.46 1.37 20.04
C GLU A 375 12.47 2.39 20.60
N GLY A 376 13.77 2.07 20.46
CA GLY A 376 14.85 2.91 21.01
C GLY A 376 14.97 2.86 22.54
N GLY A 377 14.26 1.95 23.20
CA GLY A 377 14.40 1.68 24.62
C GLY A 377 15.80 1.12 24.95
N ASN A 378 16.25 1.32 26.16
CA ASN A 378 17.53 0.80 26.66
C ASN A 378 17.38 -0.16 27.84
N ASP A 379 16.16 -0.37 28.36
CA ASP A 379 15.85 -1.31 29.42
C ASP A 379 14.66 -2.19 29.05
N PHE A 380 14.92 -3.46 28.84
CA PHE A 380 13.93 -4.49 28.48
C PHE A 380 13.71 -5.51 29.59
N THR A 381 14.19 -5.20 30.81
CA THR A 381 14.17 -6.12 31.97
C THR A 381 12.73 -6.56 32.29
N ALA A 382 11.77 -5.63 32.22
CA ALA A 382 10.38 -5.89 32.59
C ALA A 382 9.75 -7.01 31.78
N GLN A 383 9.97 -7.06 30.45
CA GLN A 383 9.42 -8.05 29.54
C GLN A 383 9.97 -9.45 29.86
N PHE A 384 11.28 -9.56 30.07
CA PHE A 384 11.90 -10.85 30.38
C PHE A 384 11.60 -11.34 31.78
N VAL A 385 11.48 -10.44 32.76
CA VAL A 385 10.99 -10.78 34.11
C VAL A 385 9.56 -11.28 34.04
N ASN A 386 8.69 -10.65 33.25
CA ASN A 386 7.31 -11.06 33.06
C ASN A 386 7.22 -12.43 32.37
N LEU A 387 7.94 -12.63 31.26
CA LEU A 387 8.03 -13.92 30.59
C LEU A 387 8.52 -15.01 31.53
N ARG A 388 9.60 -14.76 32.30
CA ARG A 388 10.11 -15.69 33.29
C ARG A 388 9.07 -16.03 34.35
N ARG A 389 8.37 -15.04 34.89
CA ARG A 389 7.31 -15.24 35.89
C ARG A 389 6.19 -16.13 35.36
N LYS A 390 5.75 -15.92 34.13
CA LYS A 390 4.74 -16.76 33.48
C LYS A 390 5.22 -18.20 33.28
N LEU A 391 6.46 -18.40 32.85
CA LEU A 391 7.08 -19.72 32.70
C LEU A 391 7.27 -20.44 34.04
N LEU A 392 7.62 -19.71 35.10
CA LEU A 392 7.73 -20.27 36.45
C LEU A 392 6.35 -20.68 36.99
N LEU A 393 5.35 -19.85 36.81
CA LEU A 393 3.96 -20.16 37.17
C LEU A 393 3.49 -21.46 36.53
N ARG A 394 3.70 -21.62 35.22
CA ARG A 394 3.40 -22.84 34.50
C ARG A 394 4.10 -24.07 35.11
N ARG A 395 5.39 -23.95 35.36
CA ARG A 395 6.17 -25.04 35.97
C ARG A 395 5.66 -25.42 37.38
N LEU A 396 5.26 -24.45 38.18
CA LEU A 396 4.66 -24.68 39.49
C LEU A 396 3.31 -25.36 39.38
N ASP A 397 2.49 -24.95 38.43
CA ASP A 397 1.20 -25.54 38.17
C ASP A 397 1.30 -27.00 37.67
N GLU A 398 2.22 -27.29 36.76
CA GLU A 398 2.53 -28.63 36.29
C GLU A 398 3.00 -29.55 37.42
N ALA A 399 3.87 -29.04 38.30
CA ALA A 399 4.35 -29.78 39.47
C ALA A 399 3.23 -30.04 40.50
N ALA A 400 2.36 -29.05 40.74
CA ALA A 400 1.20 -29.20 41.62
C ALA A 400 0.20 -30.20 41.06
N LYS A 401 -0.05 -30.18 39.76
CA LYS A 401 -0.92 -31.12 39.04
C LYS A 401 -0.38 -32.54 39.13
N ALA A 402 0.91 -32.74 38.96
CA ALA A 402 1.55 -34.05 39.08
C ALA A 402 1.50 -34.59 40.52
N ALA A 403 1.58 -33.73 41.52
CA ALA A 403 1.55 -34.12 42.93
C ALA A 403 0.12 -34.30 43.50
N GLY A 404 -0.85 -33.50 43.01
CA GLY A 404 -2.18 -33.37 43.60
C GLY A 404 -3.22 -34.43 43.18
N GLY A 405 -3.01 -35.15 42.08
CA GLY A 405 -3.98 -36.12 41.58
C GLY A 405 -5.42 -35.57 41.50
N ALA A 406 -6.37 -36.26 42.16
CA ALA A 406 -7.78 -35.83 42.20
C ALA A 406 -8.04 -34.55 43.05
N GLY A 407 -7.08 -34.14 43.88
CA GLY A 407 -7.13 -32.92 44.72
C GLY A 407 -6.40 -31.71 44.16
N TYR A 408 -6.02 -31.73 42.88
CA TYR A 408 -5.31 -30.63 42.26
C TYR A 408 -6.12 -29.32 42.24
N SER A 409 -5.46 -28.27 42.63
CA SER A 409 -5.92 -26.88 42.47
C SER A 409 -4.92 -26.07 41.66
N PRO A 410 -5.36 -25.31 40.62
CA PRO A 410 -4.47 -24.51 39.78
C PRO A 410 -3.63 -23.51 40.59
N VAL A 411 -2.34 -23.41 40.25
CA VAL A 411 -1.45 -22.38 40.80
C VAL A 411 -1.65 -21.12 39.98
N THR A 412 -2.22 -20.08 40.60
CA THR A 412 -2.57 -18.82 39.90
C THR A 412 -1.61 -17.68 40.15
N ALA A 413 -0.68 -17.83 41.09
CA ALA A 413 0.34 -16.82 41.43
C ALA A 413 1.64 -17.43 41.89
N VAL A 414 2.75 -16.78 41.60
CA VAL A 414 4.08 -17.06 42.17
C VAL A 414 4.20 -16.33 43.49
N THR A 415 4.31 -17.07 44.57
CA THR A 415 4.51 -16.46 45.92
C THR A 415 5.93 -15.96 46.10
N PRO A 416 6.20 -15.08 47.10
CA PRO A 416 7.59 -14.69 47.47
C PRO A 416 8.44 -15.88 47.85
N ALA A 417 7.87 -16.90 48.53
CA ALA A 417 8.57 -18.13 48.88
C ALA A 417 8.94 -18.96 47.65
N ASP A 418 8.03 -19.07 46.67
CA ASP A 418 8.32 -19.73 45.37
C ASP A 418 9.41 -18.96 44.62
N SER A 419 9.34 -17.62 44.59
CA SER A 419 10.37 -16.80 43.98
C SER A 419 11.73 -17.03 44.60
N ALA A 420 11.83 -17.07 45.92
CA ALA A 420 13.06 -17.35 46.62
C ALA A 420 13.58 -18.77 46.39
N LYS A 421 12.70 -19.79 46.46
CA LYS A 421 13.03 -21.18 46.22
C LYS A 421 13.54 -21.44 44.81
N TRP A 422 12.91 -20.77 43.81
CA TRP A 422 13.21 -20.98 42.40
C TRP A 422 14.07 -19.88 41.77
N PHE A 423 14.62 -18.98 42.59
CA PHE A 423 15.41 -17.82 42.13
C PHE A 423 16.55 -18.25 41.20
N ASP A 424 17.28 -19.31 41.55
CA ASP A 424 18.40 -19.83 40.78
C ASP A 424 18.00 -20.88 39.72
N SER A 425 16.71 -21.20 39.62
CA SER A 425 16.28 -22.20 38.66
C SER A 425 16.17 -21.63 37.23
N THR A 426 16.52 -22.43 36.24
CA THR A 426 16.28 -22.13 34.83
C THR A 426 14.89 -22.54 34.44
N VAL A 427 14.16 -21.62 33.82
CA VAL A 427 12.87 -21.93 33.14
C VAL A 427 13.13 -22.12 31.65
N SER A 428 12.27 -22.89 30.96
CA SER A 428 12.49 -23.24 29.56
C SER A 428 11.26 -22.99 28.71
N ILE A 429 11.51 -22.56 27.47
CA ILE A 429 10.55 -22.53 26.38
C ILE A 429 11.26 -23.01 25.12
N GLY A 430 10.52 -23.59 24.15
CA GLY A 430 11.13 -24.14 22.95
C GLY A 430 11.88 -23.11 22.13
N GLY A 431 11.23 -22.01 21.75
CA GLY A 431 11.82 -20.93 20.96
C GLY A 431 11.41 -19.54 21.43
N ILE A 432 12.29 -18.56 21.22
CA ILE A 432 12.02 -17.13 21.48
C ILE A 432 12.27 -16.37 20.18
N PHE A 433 11.20 -15.87 19.56
CA PHE A 433 11.29 -15.07 18.34
C PHE A 433 11.39 -13.59 18.68
N MET A 434 12.48 -12.97 18.23
CA MET A 434 12.76 -11.55 18.45
C MET A 434 13.01 -10.85 17.11
N PRO A 435 11.95 -10.34 16.44
CA PRO A 435 12.06 -9.58 15.19
C PRO A 435 12.52 -8.15 15.48
N ALA A 436 13.80 -7.99 15.78
CA ALA A 436 14.42 -6.72 16.13
C ALA A 436 15.62 -6.44 15.22
N ASP A 437 16.12 -5.21 15.21
CA ASP A 437 17.35 -4.87 14.53
C ASP A 437 18.60 -5.20 15.34
N ALA A 438 19.78 -4.96 14.76
CA ALA A 438 21.05 -5.31 15.41
C ALA A 438 21.29 -4.52 16.71
N ASP A 439 20.81 -3.27 16.81
CA ASP A 439 21.01 -2.41 17.97
C ASP A 439 20.20 -2.90 19.17
N ASP A 440 18.95 -3.26 18.93
CA ASP A 440 18.08 -3.84 19.96
C ASP A 440 18.51 -5.25 20.35
N VAL A 441 18.90 -6.08 19.39
CA VAL A 441 19.27 -7.50 19.62
C VAL A 441 20.44 -7.65 20.57
N VAL A 442 21.46 -6.80 20.46
CA VAL A 442 22.63 -6.88 21.36
C VAL A 442 22.29 -6.56 22.81
N MET A 443 21.15 -5.91 23.04
CA MET A 443 20.62 -5.64 24.39
C MET A 443 19.59 -6.69 24.82
N LEU A 444 18.78 -7.22 23.91
CA LEU A 444 17.73 -8.21 24.19
C LEU A 444 18.29 -9.61 24.46
N ALA A 445 19.23 -10.08 23.64
CA ALA A 445 19.74 -11.44 23.78
C ALA A 445 20.39 -11.74 25.16
N PRO A 446 21.16 -10.82 25.76
CA PRO A 446 21.66 -11.00 27.15
C PRO A 446 20.53 -11.15 28.18
N GLN A 447 19.38 -10.50 27.99
CA GLN A 447 18.28 -10.55 28.96
C GLN A 447 17.69 -11.96 29.09
N VAL A 448 17.65 -12.74 27.99
CA VAL A 448 17.26 -14.15 28.04
C VAL A 448 18.15 -14.93 29.01
N PHE A 449 19.46 -14.71 28.92
CA PHE A 449 20.45 -15.37 29.79
C PHE A 449 20.37 -14.88 31.23
N PHE A 450 20.35 -13.55 31.45
CA PHE A 450 20.31 -12.98 32.80
C PHE A 450 19.04 -13.33 33.56
N ASN A 451 17.92 -13.47 32.85
CA ASN A 451 16.67 -13.93 33.43
C ASN A 451 16.57 -15.47 33.50
N ARG A 452 17.67 -16.21 33.25
CA ARG A 452 17.70 -17.68 33.30
C ARG A 452 16.60 -18.34 32.50
N ILE A 453 16.30 -17.82 31.34
CA ILE A 453 15.36 -18.39 30.37
C ILE A 453 16.19 -19.20 29.37
N LYS A 454 15.81 -20.45 29.15
CA LYS A 454 16.42 -21.31 28.11
C LYS A 454 15.44 -21.48 26.96
N GLY A 455 15.89 -21.20 25.74
CA GLY A 455 15.12 -21.38 24.52
C GLY A 455 16.00 -21.15 23.29
N GLN A 456 15.58 -21.67 22.15
CA GLN A 456 16.24 -21.38 20.88
C GLN A 456 15.94 -19.94 20.48
N LEU A 457 16.97 -19.12 20.32
CA LEU A 457 16.79 -17.76 19.81
C LEU A 457 16.51 -17.80 18.30
N LEU A 458 15.49 -17.08 17.91
CA LEU A 458 15.03 -16.94 16.54
C LEU A 458 14.98 -15.46 16.18
N GLY A 459 15.60 -15.06 15.08
CA GLY A 459 15.70 -13.66 14.66
C GLY A 459 15.25 -13.42 13.23
N SER A 460 15.00 -12.16 12.93
CA SER A 460 14.72 -11.68 11.59
C SER A 460 15.99 -11.23 10.87
N SER A 461 15.84 -10.68 9.66
CA SER A 461 16.95 -10.12 8.88
C SER A 461 17.66 -8.95 9.57
N GLY A 462 17.04 -8.28 10.54
CA GLY A 462 17.70 -7.25 11.37
C GLY A 462 18.88 -7.77 12.17
N TRP A 463 18.91 -9.08 12.47
CA TRP A 463 20.06 -9.71 13.14
C TRP A 463 21.25 -9.95 12.21
N HIS A 464 21.04 -9.84 10.89
CA HIS A 464 22.06 -10.12 9.89
C HIS A 464 23.05 -8.96 9.74
N SER A 465 23.86 -8.72 10.76
CA SER A 465 24.80 -7.62 10.85
C SER A 465 26.10 -8.07 11.54
N ALA A 466 27.22 -7.56 11.08
CA ALA A 466 28.51 -7.76 11.75
C ALA A 466 28.48 -7.28 13.22
N LYS A 467 27.71 -6.23 13.51
CA LYS A 467 27.49 -5.71 14.86
C LYS A 467 26.84 -6.74 15.79
N THR A 468 25.86 -7.49 15.30
CA THR A 468 25.20 -8.56 16.07
C THR A 468 26.22 -9.59 16.58
N ILE A 469 27.19 -9.95 15.74
CA ILE A 469 28.24 -10.91 16.16
C ILE A 469 29.23 -10.24 17.13
N ALA A 470 29.72 -9.05 16.77
CA ALA A 470 30.75 -8.34 17.53
C ALA A 470 30.28 -7.96 18.94
N ASP A 471 29.09 -7.42 19.08
CA ASP A 471 28.56 -6.89 20.32
C ASP A 471 27.68 -7.90 21.08
N GLY A 472 26.93 -8.76 20.35
CA GLY A 472 26.08 -9.80 20.94
C GLY A 472 26.86 -10.99 21.51
N LYS A 473 28.11 -11.20 21.07
CA LYS A 473 29.06 -12.20 21.60
C LYS A 473 28.41 -13.58 21.81
N GLN A 474 28.62 -14.18 23.02
CA GLN A 474 28.05 -15.50 23.35
C GLN A 474 26.52 -15.53 23.42
N TYR A 475 25.86 -14.39 23.60
CA TYR A 475 24.40 -14.34 23.81
C TYR A 475 23.60 -14.57 22.54
N VAL A 476 24.20 -14.35 21.37
CA VAL A 476 23.57 -14.57 20.07
C VAL A 476 24.01 -15.86 19.37
N GLN A 477 24.97 -16.57 19.99
CA GLN A 477 25.50 -17.79 19.39
C GLN A 477 24.45 -18.88 19.27
N ASN A 478 24.48 -19.60 18.15
CA ASN A 478 23.49 -20.62 17.76
C ASN A 478 22.08 -20.07 17.50
N ALA A 479 21.86 -18.74 17.51
CA ALA A 479 20.59 -18.18 17.05
C ALA A 479 20.35 -18.53 15.57
N ILE A 480 19.09 -18.74 15.21
CA ILE A 480 18.65 -19.02 13.86
C ILE A 480 17.91 -17.80 13.35
N ILE A 481 18.26 -17.33 12.17
CA ILE A 481 17.66 -16.14 11.57
C ILE A 481 17.17 -16.41 10.15
N SER A 482 16.14 -15.69 9.74
CA SER A 482 15.73 -15.63 8.34
C SER A 482 16.21 -14.35 7.69
N THR A 483 16.78 -14.44 6.51
CA THR A 483 17.27 -13.29 5.75
C THR A 483 16.99 -13.45 4.26
N PRO A 484 16.88 -12.33 3.51
CA PRO A 484 16.69 -12.41 2.06
C PRO A 484 17.89 -13.00 1.31
N PHE A 485 19.11 -12.76 1.80
CA PHE A 485 20.33 -13.09 1.07
C PHE A 485 21.56 -13.08 1.97
N GLU A 486 22.47 -13.99 1.69
CA GLU A 486 23.85 -14.00 2.19
C GLU A 486 24.78 -14.44 1.04
N PRO A 487 25.65 -13.56 0.53
CA PRO A 487 26.61 -13.94 -0.50
C PRO A 487 27.74 -14.77 0.13
N ASP A 488 27.74 -16.05 -0.12
CA ASP A 488 28.88 -16.90 0.21
C ASP A 488 29.96 -16.86 -0.89
N SER A 489 31.10 -17.50 -0.63
CA SER A 489 32.23 -17.54 -1.58
C SER A 489 31.92 -18.26 -2.89
N THR A 490 30.85 -19.03 -2.96
CA THR A 490 30.41 -19.77 -4.16
C THR A 490 29.47 -18.94 -5.03
N TRP A 491 28.93 -17.81 -4.53
CA TRP A 491 27.98 -16.97 -5.23
C TRP A 491 28.66 -16.05 -6.24
N LYS A 492 28.82 -16.51 -7.47
CA LYS A 492 29.58 -15.79 -8.53
C LYS A 492 28.88 -14.53 -9.05
N LYS A 493 27.57 -14.43 -8.94
CA LYS A 493 26.80 -13.30 -9.52
C LYS A 493 27.08 -11.97 -8.82
N TRP A 494 27.30 -11.97 -7.51
CA TRP A 494 27.64 -10.76 -6.78
C TRP A 494 29.01 -10.16 -7.18
N PRO A 495 30.12 -10.91 -7.21
CA PRO A 495 31.41 -10.38 -7.65
C PRO A 495 31.39 -9.81 -9.07
N ASP A 496 30.71 -10.48 -10.00
CA ASP A 496 30.57 -10.02 -11.38
C ASP A 496 29.80 -8.69 -11.46
N PHE A 497 28.65 -8.62 -10.79
CA PHE A 497 27.86 -7.39 -10.69
C PHE A 497 28.65 -6.25 -10.03
N ARG A 498 29.29 -6.53 -8.89
CA ARG A 498 30.09 -5.55 -8.16
C ARG A 498 31.19 -4.96 -9.05
N LYS A 499 31.90 -5.80 -9.80
CA LYS A 499 32.95 -5.37 -10.73
C LYS A 499 32.39 -4.44 -11.82
N GLU A 500 31.28 -4.82 -12.44
CA GLU A 500 30.65 -4.02 -13.50
C GLU A 500 30.11 -2.69 -12.94
N TYR A 501 29.48 -2.70 -11.78
CA TYR A 501 28.93 -1.52 -11.12
C TYR A 501 30.02 -0.53 -10.71
N LEU A 502 31.08 -1.00 -10.03
CA LEU A 502 32.25 -0.22 -9.66
C LEU A 502 32.93 0.41 -10.87
N GLY A 503 33.11 -0.38 -11.95
CA GLY A 503 33.70 0.11 -13.19
C GLY A 503 32.95 1.25 -13.85
N ARG A 504 31.62 1.31 -13.64
CA ARG A 504 30.76 2.34 -14.24
C ARG A 504 30.50 3.54 -13.34
N TYR A 505 30.23 3.30 -12.05
CA TYR A 505 29.76 4.35 -11.14
C TYR A 505 30.82 4.81 -10.14
N HIS A 506 31.94 4.08 -10.01
CA HIS A 506 33.01 4.35 -9.04
C HIS A 506 32.54 4.38 -7.58
N GLU A 507 31.46 3.67 -7.30
CA GLU A 507 30.82 3.55 -5.98
C GLU A 507 30.66 2.05 -5.65
N GLU A 508 30.77 1.67 -4.39
CA GLU A 508 30.49 0.29 -3.94
C GLU A 508 28.98 0.03 -4.01
N PRO A 509 28.55 -1.03 -4.72
CA PRO A 509 27.15 -1.39 -4.72
C PRO A 509 26.73 -2.05 -3.42
N ASP A 510 25.47 -1.90 -3.10
CA ASP A 510 24.79 -2.66 -2.06
C ASP A 510 23.72 -3.59 -2.66
N ARG A 511 22.98 -4.27 -1.77
CA ARG A 511 21.88 -5.15 -2.19
C ARG A 511 20.76 -4.39 -2.91
N VAL A 512 20.56 -3.12 -2.59
CA VAL A 512 19.53 -2.28 -3.22
C VAL A 512 19.87 -2.04 -4.69
N ALA A 513 21.13 -1.76 -5.00
CA ALA A 513 21.62 -1.68 -6.38
C ALA A 513 21.52 -3.01 -7.12
N ALA A 514 21.82 -4.14 -6.45
CA ALA A 514 21.70 -5.47 -7.02
C ALA A 514 20.24 -5.83 -7.35
N LEU A 515 19.27 -5.48 -6.49
CA LEU A 515 17.85 -5.65 -6.77
C LEU A 515 17.42 -4.87 -8.03
N GLY A 516 17.94 -3.65 -8.21
CA GLY A 516 17.74 -2.90 -9.44
C GLY A 516 18.28 -3.60 -10.68
N PHE A 517 19.49 -4.15 -10.58
CA PHE A 517 20.14 -4.88 -11.67
C PHE A 517 19.38 -6.16 -12.05
N ASP A 518 18.95 -6.93 -11.07
CA ASP A 518 18.17 -8.14 -11.30
C ASP A 518 16.80 -7.85 -11.89
N ALA A 519 16.12 -6.78 -11.41
CA ALA A 519 14.86 -6.31 -11.98
C ALA A 519 15.03 -5.96 -13.47
N GLY A 520 16.10 -5.24 -13.82
CA GLY A 520 16.41 -4.90 -15.21
C GLY A 520 16.68 -6.13 -16.07
N THR A 521 17.38 -7.11 -15.52
CA THR A 521 17.69 -8.37 -16.22
C THR A 521 16.42 -9.18 -16.49
N ILE A 522 15.56 -9.34 -15.48
CA ILE A 522 14.29 -10.08 -15.59
C ILE A 522 13.35 -9.40 -16.58
N VAL A 523 13.19 -8.08 -16.48
CA VAL A 523 12.30 -7.33 -17.36
C VAL A 523 12.81 -7.33 -18.80
N ALA A 524 14.10 -7.19 -19.02
CA ALA A 524 14.68 -7.25 -20.37
C ALA A 524 14.43 -8.60 -21.04
N ALA A 525 14.66 -9.70 -20.32
CA ALA A 525 14.40 -11.05 -20.82
C ALA A 525 12.89 -11.27 -21.11
N ALA A 526 12.01 -10.75 -20.23
CA ALA A 526 10.57 -10.87 -20.42
C ALA A 526 10.07 -10.06 -21.63
N ILE A 527 10.60 -8.87 -21.85
CA ILE A 527 10.29 -8.05 -23.04
C ILE A 527 10.78 -8.73 -24.31
N GLU A 528 11.99 -9.28 -24.32
CA GLU A 528 12.54 -10.03 -25.46
C GLU A 528 11.65 -11.23 -25.82
N TYR A 529 11.29 -12.04 -24.82
CA TYR A 529 10.36 -13.15 -25.00
C TYR A 529 9.01 -12.69 -25.57
N ALA A 530 8.45 -11.64 -25.03
CA ALA A 530 7.16 -11.12 -25.45
C ALA A 530 7.22 -10.50 -26.86
N ALA A 531 8.30 -9.84 -27.22
CA ALA A 531 8.50 -9.24 -28.55
C ALA A 531 8.66 -10.30 -29.65
N ALA A 532 9.30 -11.43 -29.38
CA ALA A 532 9.45 -12.54 -30.32
C ALA A 532 8.12 -13.16 -30.76
N GLY A 533 7.08 -13.11 -29.92
CA GLY A 533 5.76 -13.66 -30.24
C GLY A 533 4.87 -12.78 -31.13
N GLY A 534 5.17 -11.50 -31.37
CA GLY A 534 4.44 -10.54 -32.25
C GLY A 534 3.02 -10.19 -31.78
N GLY A 535 2.54 -8.96 -32.02
CA GLY A 535 1.13 -8.59 -31.95
C GLY A 535 0.60 -8.04 -30.62
N ALA A 536 -0.73 -7.95 -30.51
CA ALA A 536 -1.46 -7.45 -29.36
C ALA A 536 -1.22 -8.30 -28.09
N GLY A 537 -1.24 -7.67 -26.91
CA GLY A 537 -1.09 -8.37 -25.63
C GLY A 537 0.37 -8.41 -25.12
N LEU A 538 1.23 -7.47 -25.54
CA LEU A 538 2.60 -7.37 -25.06
C LEU A 538 2.70 -7.40 -23.52
N PRO A 539 1.93 -6.62 -22.74
CA PRO A 539 1.98 -6.67 -21.28
C PRO A 539 1.60 -8.04 -20.72
N SER A 540 0.55 -8.69 -21.23
CA SER A 540 0.14 -10.02 -20.76
C SER A 540 1.26 -11.05 -20.91
N ARG A 541 1.95 -11.05 -22.06
CA ARG A 541 3.08 -11.97 -22.29
C ARG A 541 4.30 -11.64 -21.45
N ILE A 542 4.55 -10.36 -21.18
CA ILE A 542 5.58 -9.94 -20.22
C ILE A 542 5.25 -10.48 -18.83
N ALA A 543 3.98 -10.35 -18.38
CA ALA A 543 3.54 -10.87 -17.10
C ALA A 543 3.69 -12.40 -17.02
N GLU A 544 3.27 -13.12 -18.07
CA GLU A 544 3.46 -14.58 -18.17
C GLU A 544 4.93 -14.97 -18.07
N SER A 545 5.82 -14.28 -18.80
CA SER A 545 7.25 -14.54 -18.74
C SER A 545 7.83 -14.30 -17.36
N ILE A 546 7.50 -13.19 -16.69
CA ILE A 546 7.95 -12.92 -15.32
C ILE A 546 7.41 -13.98 -14.35
N ALA A 547 6.15 -14.40 -14.49
CA ALA A 547 5.56 -15.44 -13.64
C ALA A 547 6.25 -16.82 -13.75
N THR A 548 6.95 -17.08 -14.86
CA THR A 548 7.72 -18.33 -15.04
C THR A 548 9.11 -18.29 -14.41
N VAL A 549 9.54 -17.16 -13.86
CA VAL A 549 10.86 -17.03 -13.23
C VAL A 549 10.94 -17.93 -11.98
N GLN A 550 11.75 -18.96 -12.08
CA GLN A 550 12.02 -19.93 -11.03
C GLN A 550 13.53 -20.11 -10.87
N LYS A 551 14.01 -19.99 -9.63
CA LYS A 551 15.44 -20.14 -9.27
C LYS A 551 16.38 -19.28 -10.13
N PHE A 552 15.94 -18.07 -10.46
CA PHE A 552 16.81 -17.12 -11.13
C PHE A 552 17.95 -16.71 -10.20
N GLU A 553 19.17 -17.03 -10.57
CA GLU A 553 20.38 -16.64 -9.83
C GLU A 553 20.76 -15.20 -10.17
N GLY A 554 20.30 -14.26 -9.36
CA GLY A 554 20.58 -12.84 -9.48
C GLY A 554 21.79 -12.39 -8.66
N ALA A 555 22.19 -11.14 -8.81
CA ALA A 555 23.18 -10.49 -7.95
C ALA A 555 22.65 -10.28 -6.51
N SER A 556 21.36 -10.08 -6.36
CA SER A 556 20.68 -9.84 -5.07
C SER A 556 20.25 -11.13 -4.35
N GLY A 557 20.43 -12.29 -4.97
CA GLY A 557 20.03 -13.59 -4.46
C GLY A 557 19.27 -14.43 -5.49
N ILE A 558 18.66 -15.51 -5.02
CA ILE A 558 17.77 -16.34 -5.85
C ILE A 558 16.39 -15.70 -5.89
N ILE A 559 15.77 -15.70 -7.06
CA ILE A 559 14.42 -15.17 -7.24
C ILE A 559 13.53 -16.26 -7.82
N THR A 560 12.44 -16.56 -7.11
CA THR A 560 11.39 -17.49 -7.51
C THR A 560 10.05 -16.84 -7.21
N PHE A 561 9.28 -16.48 -8.23
CA PHE A 561 7.93 -15.99 -8.01
C PHE A 561 6.96 -17.13 -7.71
N ASP A 562 6.23 -17.00 -6.61
CA ASP A 562 5.08 -17.86 -6.32
C ASP A 562 3.99 -17.64 -7.37
N ARG A 563 3.37 -18.73 -7.81
CA ARG A 563 2.38 -18.69 -8.90
C ARG A 563 1.06 -18.00 -8.51
N ASN A 564 0.72 -18.00 -7.22
CA ASN A 564 -0.55 -17.47 -6.76
C ASN A 564 -0.44 -15.99 -6.38
N ASN A 565 0.57 -15.63 -5.58
CA ASN A 565 0.73 -14.28 -5.06
C ASN A 565 1.85 -13.47 -5.72
N ARG A 566 2.60 -14.07 -6.65
CA ARG A 566 3.64 -13.39 -7.45
C ARG A 566 4.72 -12.65 -6.63
N THR A 567 4.99 -13.17 -5.43
CA THR A 567 6.07 -12.70 -4.56
C THR A 567 7.24 -13.66 -4.59
N ASN A 568 8.46 -13.13 -4.37
CA ASN A 568 9.65 -13.96 -4.25
C ASN A 568 9.64 -14.76 -2.93
N THR A 569 9.89 -16.07 -3.02
CA THR A 569 9.82 -17.01 -1.88
C THR A 569 11.18 -17.50 -1.38
N GLU A 570 12.28 -17.07 -1.99
CA GLU A 570 13.63 -17.61 -1.76
C GLU A 570 14.36 -16.99 -0.56
N ALA A 571 13.68 -16.91 0.58
CA ALA A 571 14.35 -16.57 1.84
C ALA A 571 15.32 -17.69 2.26
N ILE A 572 16.37 -17.36 2.97
CA ILE A 572 17.35 -18.32 3.50
C ILE A 572 17.34 -18.33 5.02
N ILE A 573 17.77 -19.44 5.59
CA ILE A 573 17.97 -19.59 7.03
C ILE A 573 19.46 -19.66 7.33
N LEU A 574 19.89 -18.81 8.25
CA LEU A 574 21.25 -18.74 8.74
C LEU A 574 21.31 -19.10 10.22
N LYS A 575 22.43 -19.66 10.62
CA LYS A 575 22.83 -19.87 12.00
C LYS A 575 23.97 -18.91 12.35
N ILE A 576 23.87 -18.24 13.48
CA ILE A 576 24.95 -17.39 14.01
C ILE A 576 26.00 -18.26 14.67
N THR A 577 27.25 -18.08 14.25
CA THR A 577 28.44 -18.74 14.83
C THR A 577 29.47 -17.70 15.25
N PRO A 578 30.47 -18.04 16.06
CA PRO A 578 31.55 -17.11 16.41
C PRO A 578 32.29 -16.52 15.20
N ASN A 579 32.30 -17.24 14.09
CA ASN A 579 33.05 -16.86 12.89
C ASN A 579 32.17 -16.20 11.80
N GLY A 580 30.90 -15.94 12.08
CA GLY A 580 29.98 -15.36 11.10
C GLY A 580 28.66 -16.12 10.99
N PHE A 581 27.97 -15.85 9.89
CA PHE A 581 26.72 -16.50 9.54
C PHE A 581 26.97 -17.75 8.69
N VAL A 582 26.26 -18.83 8.99
CA VAL A 582 26.36 -20.08 8.26
C VAL A 582 24.99 -20.48 7.75
N ARG A 583 24.85 -20.69 6.46
CA ARG A 583 23.61 -21.12 5.85
C ARG A 583 23.26 -22.53 6.30
N VAL A 584 22.03 -22.74 6.75
CA VAL A 584 21.51 -24.04 7.20
C VAL A 584 20.32 -24.52 6.37
N GLN A 585 19.70 -23.60 5.62
CA GLN A 585 18.67 -23.91 4.63
C GLN A 585 18.57 -22.80 3.55
#